data_83dcc15d5856bcd8a9f12e2786f20421
#
_entry.id   83dcc15d5856bcd8a9f12e2786f20421
#
_cell.length_a   1.000
_cell.length_b   1.000
_cell.length_c   1.000
_cell.angle_alpha   90.00
_cell.angle_beta   90.00
_cell.angle_gamma   90.00
#
_symmetry.space_group_name_H-M   'P 1'
#
loop_
_entity.id
_entity.type
_entity.pdbx_description
1 polymer ?
#
loop_
_entity_poly.entity_id
_entity_poly.type
_entity_poly.pdbx_seq_one_letter_code
_entity_poly.pdbx_strand_id
1 'polypeptide(L)'
;MNAVDAPAPETRARIKKKSDKPWQVVVLDDPVNLMVDVSRVLTKIFGFSREKAEELMMAVHQKGRAVVWSGNREKAEMYVNQLHSAQLHATLDRAE
;
A
#
# COMPACT_ATOMS: atom_id res chain seq x y z
N MET A 1 -11.81 -3.55 -40.96
CA MET A 1 -11.79 -3.41 -40.46
C MET A 1 -11.49 -3.20 -39.40
N ASN A 2 -11.50 -2.75 -38.94
CA ASN A 2 -11.29 -2.52 -37.81
C ASN A 2 -11.30 -3.53 -36.94
N ALA A 3 -11.89 -4.40 -37.15
CA ALA A 3 -11.92 -5.53 -36.34
C ALA A 3 -10.56 -6.02 -35.98
N VAL A 4 -9.70 -5.73 -36.79
CA VAL A 4 -8.34 -6.09 -36.53
C VAL A 4 -7.88 -5.60 -35.19
N ASP A 5 -8.41 -4.51 -34.79
CA ASP A 5 -7.97 -3.94 -33.55
C ASP A 5 -8.64 -4.51 -32.35
N ALA A 6 -9.66 -5.28 -32.56
CA ALA A 6 -10.43 -5.77 -31.45
C ALA A 6 -9.61 -6.53 -30.43
N PRO A 7 -8.76 -7.46 -30.81
CA PRO A 7 -7.97 -8.19 -29.80
C PRO A 7 -6.82 -7.37 -29.23
N ALA A 8 -6.38 -6.38 -29.96
CA ALA A 8 -5.23 -5.63 -29.50
C ALA A 8 -5.45 -4.93 -28.15
N PRO A 9 -6.58 -4.27 -27.93
CA PRO A 9 -6.80 -3.65 -26.62
C PRO A 9 -6.81 -4.65 -25.50
N GLU A 10 -7.42 -5.80 -25.72
CA GLU A 10 -7.43 -6.82 -24.69
C GLU A 10 -6.04 -7.33 -24.38
N THR A 11 -5.29 -7.57 -25.41
CA THR A 11 -3.93 -8.06 -25.25
C THR A 11 -3.10 -7.04 -24.52
N ARG A 12 -3.28 -5.79 -24.87
CA ARG A 12 -2.55 -4.72 -24.22
C ARG A 12 -2.90 -4.63 -22.75
N ALA A 13 -4.18 -4.74 -22.44
CA ALA A 13 -4.61 -4.69 -21.05
C ALA A 13 -4.04 -5.84 -20.26
N ARG A 14 -3.98 -7.00 -20.86
CA ARG A 14 -3.44 -8.17 -20.21
C ARG A 14 -1.95 -8.04 -19.95
N ILE A 15 -1.23 -7.56 -20.94
CA ILE A 15 0.20 -7.33 -20.78
C ILE A 15 0.47 -6.30 -19.69
N LYS A 16 -0.32 -5.26 -19.70
CA LYS A 16 -0.20 -4.22 -18.70
C LYS A 16 -0.43 -4.75 -17.30
N LYS A 17 -1.46 -5.56 -17.13
CA LYS A 17 -1.72 -6.17 -15.85
C LYS A 17 -0.57 -7.04 -15.38
N LYS A 18 0.00 -7.76 -16.31
CA LYS A 18 1.06 -8.69 -16.01
C LYS A 18 2.34 -7.95 -15.59
N SER A 19 2.63 -6.85 -16.27
CA SER A 19 3.88 -6.14 -16.03
C SER A 19 3.73 -4.99 -15.04
N ASP A 20 2.48 -4.53 -14.83
CA ASP A 20 2.21 -3.39 -13.97
C ASP A 20 1.45 -3.79 -12.73
N LYS A 21 1.91 -4.82 -12.06
CA LYS A 21 1.30 -5.17 -10.79
C LYS A 21 1.51 -4.03 -9.82
N PRO A 22 0.52 -3.74 -8.99
CA PRO A 22 0.65 -2.61 -8.09
C PRO A 22 1.73 -2.83 -7.06
N TRP A 23 2.28 -1.73 -6.60
CA TRP A 23 3.18 -1.73 -5.46
C TRP A 23 2.36 -1.56 -4.21
N GLN A 24 2.81 -2.17 -3.15
CA GLN A 24 2.09 -2.12 -1.88
C GLN A 24 2.95 -1.40 -0.86
N VAL A 25 2.28 -0.58 -0.06
CA VAL A 25 2.91 0.04 1.10
C VAL A 25 2.52 -0.81 2.30
N VAL A 26 3.52 -1.33 2.98
CA VAL A 26 3.34 -2.26 4.08
C VAL A 26 3.86 -1.63 5.36
N VAL A 27 3.02 -1.58 6.39
CA VAL A 27 3.45 -1.16 7.71
C VAL A 27 3.81 -2.39 8.51
N LEU A 28 4.95 -2.33 9.16
CA LEU A 28 5.48 -3.45 9.94
C LEU A 28 5.41 -3.14 11.42
N ASP A 29 5.19 -4.18 12.21
CA ASP A 29 5.19 -4.01 13.65
C ASP A 29 6.58 -3.65 14.13
N ASP A 30 6.65 -2.75 15.09
CA ASP A 30 7.90 -2.32 15.68
C ASP A 30 7.78 -2.42 17.18
N PRO A 31 8.12 -3.58 17.73
CA PRO A 31 7.98 -3.78 19.19
C PRO A 31 8.91 -2.89 20.01
N VAL A 32 9.88 -2.26 19.38
CA VAL A 32 10.80 -1.38 20.11
C VAL A 32 10.22 0.01 20.27
N ASN A 33 9.50 0.50 19.26
CA ASN A 33 8.97 1.86 19.26
C ASN A 33 7.48 1.84 19.56
N LEU A 34 7.14 1.80 20.84
CA LEU A 34 5.76 1.70 21.28
C LEU A 34 5.08 3.06 21.46
N MET A 35 5.81 4.13 21.21
CA MET A 35 5.27 5.47 21.43
C MET A 35 4.45 6.01 20.28
N VAL A 36 4.57 5.39 19.12
CA VAL A 36 3.87 5.87 17.92
C VAL A 36 2.46 5.29 17.90
N ASP A 37 1.49 6.18 17.74
CA ASP A 37 0.09 5.76 17.58
C ASP A 37 -0.15 5.46 16.10
N VAL A 38 -0.10 4.19 15.76
CA VAL A 38 -0.19 3.75 14.37
C VAL A 38 -1.51 4.18 13.73
N SER A 39 -2.62 4.02 14.45
CA SER A 39 -3.92 4.35 13.88
C SER A 39 -4.02 5.84 13.57
N ARG A 40 -3.48 6.67 14.43
CA ARG A 40 -3.52 8.10 14.23
C ARG A 40 -2.68 8.52 13.01
N VAL A 41 -1.50 7.92 12.87
CA VAL A 41 -0.65 8.20 11.72
C VAL A 41 -1.33 7.78 10.42
N LEU A 42 -1.97 6.62 10.43
CA LEU A 42 -2.65 6.14 9.24
C LEU A 42 -3.81 7.04 8.86
N THR A 43 -4.56 7.51 9.83
CA THR A 43 -5.63 8.46 9.56
C THR A 43 -5.07 9.76 8.98
N LYS A 44 -3.97 10.23 9.54
CA LYS A 44 -3.40 11.50 9.09
C LYS A 44 -2.84 11.42 7.68
N ILE A 45 -2.16 10.33 7.35
CA ILE A 45 -1.50 10.22 6.05
C ILE A 45 -2.47 9.82 4.95
N PHE A 46 -3.36 8.86 5.23
CA PHE A 46 -4.23 8.29 4.20
C PHE A 46 -5.66 8.78 4.26
N GLY A 47 -6.05 9.44 5.34
CA GLY A 47 -7.43 9.87 5.48
C GLY A 47 -8.40 8.76 5.83
N PHE A 48 -7.89 7.66 6.37
CA PHE A 48 -8.76 6.54 6.76
C PHE A 48 -9.68 6.94 7.88
N SER A 49 -10.86 6.34 7.91
CA SER A 49 -11.75 6.46 9.05
C SER A 49 -11.06 5.87 10.29
N ARG A 50 -11.56 6.26 11.45
CA ARG A 50 -11.03 5.73 12.70
C ARG A 50 -11.13 4.21 12.73
N GLU A 51 -12.25 3.68 12.27
CA GLU A 51 -12.45 2.23 12.26
C GLU A 51 -11.46 1.54 11.35
N LYS A 52 -11.25 2.08 10.16
CA LYS A 52 -10.32 1.48 9.22
C LYS A 52 -8.89 1.56 9.76
N ALA A 53 -8.52 2.70 10.32
CA ALA A 53 -7.18 2.87 10.85
C ALA A 53 -6.93 1.92 12.02
N GLU A 54 -7.91 1.72 12.87
CA GLU A 54 -7.76 0.82 14.00
C GLU A 54 -7.69 -0.63 13.53
N GLU A 55 -8.46 -0.98 12.52
CA GLU A 55 -8.40 -2.32 11.96
C GLU A 55 -7.01 -2.64 11.43
N LEU A 56 -6.41 -1.69 10.71
CA LEU A 56 -5.07 -1.87 10.17
C LEU A 56 -4.03 -1.91 11.28
N MET A 57 -4.18 -1.07 12.29
CA MET A 57 -3.29 -1.08 13.43
C MET A 57 -3.30 -2.42 14.13
N MET A 58 -4.50 -3.00 14.31
CA MET A 58 -4.61 -4.31 14.93
C MET A 58 -3.94 -5.37 14.07
N ALA A 59 -4.10 -5.28 12.76
CA ALA A 59 -3.46 -6.24 11.86
C ALA A 59 -1.94 -6.17 11.98
N VAL A 60 -1.39 -4.96 12.10
CA VAL A 60 0.05 -4.79 12.27
C VAL A 60 0.51 -5.48 13.55
N HIS A 61 -0.22 -5.26 14.65
CA HIS A 61 0.19 -5.84 15.92
C HIS A 61 0.00 -7.35 15.97
N GLN A 62 -1.09 -7.84 15.40
CA GLN A 62 -1.41 -9.27 15.52
C GLN A 62 -0.70 -10.12 14.48
N LYS A 63 -0.52 -9.59 13.28
CA LYS A 63 0.06 -10.36 12.18
C LYS A 63 1.48 -9.92 11.83
N GLY A 64 1.95 -8.85 12.45
CA GLY A 64 3.30 -8.34 12.20
C GLY A 64 3.39 -7.39 11.04
N ARG A 65 2.35 -7.30 10.21
CA ARG A 65 2.36 -6.41 9.05
C ARG A 65 0.95 -6.20 8.53
N ALA A 66 0.77 -5.09 7.81
CA ALA A 66 -0.49 -4.84 7.12
C ALA A 66 -0.22 -4.01 5.88
N VAL A 67 -0.89 -4.35 4.78
CA VAL A 67 -0.85 -3.55 3.57
C VAL A 67 -1.81 -2.38 3.77
N VAL A 68 -1.30 -1.16 3.68
CA VAL A 68 -2.12 0.02 3.94
C VAL A 68 -2.47 0.78 2.67
N TRP A 69 -1.77 0.51 1.56
CA TRP A 69 -2.04 1.20 0.31
C TRP A 69 -1.46 0.41 -0.86
N SER A 70 -2.10 0.51 -2.01
CA SER A 70 -1.63 -0.12 -3.24
C SER A 70 -1.77 0.85 -4.39
N GLY A 71 -0.81 0.82 -5.31
CA GLY A 71 -0.87 1.66 -6.48
C GLY A 71 0.46 1.74 -7.19
N ASN A 72 0.73 2.86 -7.84
CA ASN A 72 1.98 3.00 -8.58
C ASN A 72 3.16 3.19 -7.64
N ARG A 73 4.34 2.92 -8.17
CA ARG A 73 5.56 2.91 -7.36
C ARG A 73 5.90 4.28 -6.79
N GLU A 74 5.75 5.30 -7.61
CA GLU A 74 6.14 6.65 -7.20
C GLU A 74 5.35 7.11 -5.98
N LYS A 75 4.05 6.89 -6.03
CA LYS A 75 3.19 7.25 -4.91
C LYS A 75 3.45 6.36 -3.71
N ALA A 76 3.72 5.08 -3.97
CA ALA A 76 4.03 4.16 -2.88
C ALA A 76 5.28 4.60 -2.14
N GLU A 77 6.31 5.01 -2.88
CA GLU A 77 7.54 5.52 -2.27
C GLU A 77 7.28 6.77 -1.44
N MET A 78 6.42 7.65 -1.95
CA MET A 78 6.06 8.84 -1.20
C MET A 78 5.43 8.48 0.14
N TYR A 79 4.50 7.52 0.12
CA TYR A 79 3.84 7.12 1.35
C TYR A 79 4.80 6.44 2.33
N VAL A 80 5.71 5.62 1.82
CA VAL A 80 6.71 4.99 2.68
C VAL A 80 7.56 6.06 3.37
N ASN A 81 7.95 7.08 2.61
CA ASN A 81 8.73 8.17 3.20
C ASN A 81 7.94 8.94 4.24
N GLN A 82 6.65 9.17 4.00
CA GLN A 82 5.81 9.86 4.98
C GLN A 82 5.66 9.03 6.25
N LEU A 83 5.52 7.72 6.10
CA LEU A 83 5.42 6.83 7.25
C LEU A 83 6.71 6.82 8.05
N HIS A 84 7.86 6.77 7.36
CA HIS A 84 9.15 6.86 8.04
C HIS A 84 9.30 8.18 8.78
N SER A 85 8.83 9.27 8.20
CA SER A 85 8.89 10.57 8.87
C SER A 85 8.03 10.60 10.12
N ALA A 86 6.98 9.80 10.15
CA ALA A 86 6.13 9.68 11.33
C ALA A 86 6.64 8.58 12.27
N GLN A 87 7.83 8.05 11.99
CA GLN A 87 8.50 7.05 12.82
C GLN A 87 7.82 5.69 12.82
N LEU A 88 7.11 5.38 11.75
CA LEU A 88 6.58 4.05 11.54
C LEU A 88 7.53 3.24 10.67
N HIS A 89 7.61 1.96 10.95
CA HIS A 89 8.39 1.05 10.14
C HIS A 89 7.53 0.64 8.94
N ALA A 90 7.97 0.96 7.74
CA ALA A 90 7.21 0.70 6.53
C ALA A 90 8.14 0.33 5.39
N THR A 91 7.62 -0.42 4.45
CA THR A 91 8.40 -0.85 3.30
C THR A 91 7.52 -0.97 2.07
N LEU A 92 8.16 -1.08 0.92
CA LEU A 92 7.50 -1.36 -0.34
C LEU A 92 7.49 -2.85 -0.57
N ASP A 93 6.40 -3.32 -1.15
CA ASP A 93 6.31 -4.71 -1.55
C ASP A 93 5.59 -4.74 -2.89
N ARG A 94 5.76 -5.80 -3.64
CA ARG A 94 5.11 -5.91 -4.93
C ARG A 94 4.00 -6.94 -4.83
N ALA A 95 2.83 -6.58 -5.34
CA ALA A 95 1.71 -7.51 -5.34
C ALA A 95 2.01 -8.68 -6.27
N GLU A 96 1.55 -9.86 -5.90
CA GLU A 96 1.80 -11.06 -6.70
C GLU A 96 0.64 -11.45 -7.59
#